data_a0507721e72124aa68a6c58b9a78a4bd
#
_entry.id   a0507721e72124aa68a6c58b9a78a4bd
#
_cell.length_a   1.000
_cell.length_b   1.000
_cell.length_c   1.000
_cell.angle_alpha   90.00
_cell.angle_beta   90.00
_cell.angle_gamma   90.00
#
_symmetry.space_group_name_H-M   'P 1'
#
loop_
_entity.id
_entity.type
_entity.pdbx_description
1 polymer ?
#
loop_
_entity_poly.entity_id
_entity_poly.type
_entity_poly.pdbx_seq_one_letter_code
_entity_poly.pdbx_strand_id
1 'polypeptide(L)'
;MTAILPVRFTAMKWYGKGPLETYPDRQCGGRMGVYSEDVRNQPFYLRPQEYGLHTESRSMRLTDPDRADFVRFEAACPMAMSAVPYSDLQLWNARHPFELPAPEALYVHLDYAHRGLGNSSCGPDVLPTYRIDDRPCRFGFALEAGLGEREDNPFGPIPEEIPAYHPWKAVEEQDGTPSYRDPSDPDQRSNAGMV
;
A
#
# COMPACT_ATOMS: atom_id res chain seq x y z
N MET A 1 1.93 -1.42 -9.07
CA MET A 1 2.84 -2.41 -9.71
C MET A 1 2.78 -3.69 -8.92
N THR A 2 2.78 -4.86 -9.58
CA THR A 2 2.78 -6.15 -8.89
C THR A 2 4.07 -6.91 -9.20
N ALA A 3 4.75 -7.39 -8.16
CA ALA A 3 5.86 -8.33 -8.25
C ALA A 3 5.39 -9.71 -7.80
N ILE A 4 5.91 -10.76 -8.42
CA ILE A 4 5.58 -12.15 -8.07
C ILE A 4 6.85 -12.79 -7.50
N LEU A 5 6.76 -13.28 -6.29
CA LEU A 5 7.85 -13.94 -5.59
C LEU A 5 7.50 -15.41 -5.31
N PRO A 6 8.51 -16.27 -5.10
CA PRO A 6 8.27 -17.62 -4.59
C PRO A 6 7.52 -17.60 -3.26
N VAL A 7 6.58 -18.52 -3.07
CA VAL A 7 5.73 -18.62 -1.87
C VAL A 7 6.51 -18.82 -0.56
N ARG A 8 7.78 -19.18 -0.62
CA ARG A 8 8.64 -19.36 0.55
C ARG A 8 8.99 -18.06 1.30
N PHE A 9 8.81 -16.90 0.67
CA PHE A 9 9.05 -15.60 1.31
C PHE A 9 7.89 -15.21 2.24
N THR A 10 7.79 -15.90 3.37
CA THR A 10 6.62 -15.79 4.26
C THR A 10 6.77 -14.77 5.38
N ALA A 11 8.01 -14.47 5.80
CA ALA A 11 8.25 -13.48 6.84
C ALA A 11 8.26 -12.06 6.24
N MET A 12 7.22 -11.28 6.53
CA MET A 12 7.10 -9.90 6.10
C MET A 12 7.45 -8.95 7.24
N LYS A 13 8.23 -7.91 6.91
CA LYS A 13 8.53 -6.80 7.81
C LYS A 13 8.39 -5.51 7.03
N TRP A 14 7.67 -4.51 7.59
CA TRP A 14 7.47 -3.22 6.91
C TRP A 14 7.63 -2.05 7.86
N TYR A 15 8.02 -0.92 7.31
CA TYR A 15 7.97 0.40 7.93
C TYR A 15 6.87 1.21 7.25
N GLY A 16 5.76 1.41 7.95
CA GLY A 16 4.54 2.02 7.45
C GLY A 16 3.46 2.05 8.52
N LYS A 17 2.21 2.27 8.11
CA LYS A 17 1.07 2.14 9.03
C LYS A 17 0.77 0.67 9.32
N GLY A 18 0.39 0.41 10.57
CA GLY A 18 0.08 -0.92 11.09
C GLY A 18 -0.43 -0.85 12.53
N PRO A 19 -0.49 -1.99 13.27
CA PRO A 19 -0.11 -3.34 12.82
C PRO A 19 -1.09 -3.99 11.85
N LEU A 20 -2.37 -3.58 11.87
CA LEU A 20 -3.40 -4.10 10.98
C LEU A 20 -3.33 -3.43 9.60
N GLU A 21 -3.98 -4.02 8.62
CA GLU A 21 -4.14 -3.43 7.31
C GLU A 21 -4.76 -2.03 7.38
N THR A 22 -4.37 -1.17 6.49
CA THR A 22 -4.88 0.20 6.39
C THR A 22 -5.19 0.56 4.95
N TYR A 23 -6.27 1.32 4.75
CA TYR A 23 -6.68 1.86 3.46
C TYR A 23 -6.86 3.37 3.58
N PRO A 24 -6.86 4.14 2.49
CA PRO A 24 -6.95 5.60 2.56
C PRO A 24 -8.11 6.12 3.43
N ASP A 25 -9.26 5.47 3.37
CA ASP A 25 -10.47 5.81 4.15
C ASP A 25 -10.66 4.94 5.40
N ARG A 26 -9.73 4.03 5.69
CA ARG A 26 -9.74 3.14 6.87
C ARG A 26 -8.35 3.01 7.48
N GLN A 27 -7.87 4.06 8.11
CA GLN A 27 -6.52 4.12 8.66
C GLN A 27 -6.40 4.81 10.02
N CYS A 28 -7.51 5.20 10.64
CA CYS A 28 -7.49 5.93 11.92
C CYS A 28 -6.83 5.14 13.06
N GLY A 29 -6.91 3.81 13.04
CA GLY A 29 -6.25 2.92 14.00
C GLY A 29 -4.80 2.60 13.67
N GLY A 30 -4.34 2.91 12.45
CA GLY A 30 -2.97 2.65 12.00
C GLY A 30 -2.00 3.69 12.53
N ARG A 31 -0.87 3.24 13.07
CA ARG A 31 0.22 4.10 13.52
C ARG A 31 1.47 3.80 12.70
N MET A 32 2.29 4.83 12.48
CA MET A 32 3.59 4.64 11.87
C MET A 32 4.49 3.83 12.81
N GLY A 33 5.13 2.82 12.25
CA GLY A 33 6.02 1.94 13.01
C GLY A 33 6.67 0.89 12.13
N VAL A 34 7.54 0.11 12.74
CA VAL A 34 8.10 -1.10 12.14
C VAL A 34 7.33 -2.30 12.67
N TYR A 35 6.73 -3.04 11.77
CA TYR A 35 5.91 -4.19 12.08
C TYR A 35 6.43 -5.43 11.36
N SER A 36 6.04 -6.59 11.86
CA SER A 36 6.36 -7.87 11.24
C SER A 36 5.22 -8.85 11.40
N GLU A 37 4.98 -9.65 10.38
CA GLU A 37 4.02 -10.74 10.41
C GLU A 37 4.41 -11.85 9.43
N ASP A 38 3.80 -13.00 9.56
CA ASP A 38 3.84 -14.04 8.55
C ASP A 38 2.67 -13.82 7.58
N VAL A 39 2.96 -13.72 6.28
CA VAL A 39 1.93 -13.47 5.25
C VAL A 39 0.83 -14.53 5.22
N ARG A 40 1.10 -15.73 5.76
CA ARG A 40 0.11 -16.81 5.86
C ARG A 40 -0.89 -16.61 6.99
N ASN A 41 -0.57 -15.77 7.96
CA ASN A 41 -1.39 -15.49 9.14
C ASN A 41 -2.18 -14.18 9.02
N GLN A 42 -2.09 -13.50 7.90
CA GLN A 42 -2.88 -12.30 7.66
C GLN A 42 -4.38 -12.63 7.75
N PRO A 43 -5.17 -11.82 8.49
CA PRO A 43 -6.60 -11.98 8.49
C PRO A 43 -7.16 -11.71 7.08
N PHE A 44 -8.00 -12.60 6.59
CA PHE A 44 -8.70 -12.38 5.35
C PHE A 44 -10.22 -12.52 5.54
N TYR A 45 -10.94 -11.97 4.60
CA TYR A 45 -12.39 -11.80 4.73
C TYR A 45 -13.14 -13.09 4.44
N LEU A 46 -14.31 -13.23 5.04
CA LEU A 46 -15.20 -14.38 4.84
C LEU A 46 -15.51 -14.62 3.35
N ARG A 47 -15.67 -13.54 2.60
CA ARG A 47 -15.67 -13.57 1.14
C ARG A 47 -14.30 -13.11 0.65
N PRO A 48 -13.59 -13.92 -0.16
CA PRO A 48 -12.30 -13.52 -0.70
C PRO A 48 -12.38 -12.19 -1.42
N GLN A 49 -11.45 -11.30 -1.10
CA GLN A 49 -11.32 -9.97 -1.65
C GLN A 49 -9.91 -9.45 -1.36
N GLU A 50 -9.55 -8.31 -1.85
CA GLU A 50 -8.31 -7.64 -1.51
C GLU A 50 -8.17 -7.44 0.01
N TYR A 51 -6.95 -7.63 0.53
CA TYR A 51 -6.62 -7.48 1.95
C TYR A 51 -5.12 -7.23 2.15
N GLY A 52 -4.73 -6.93 3.38
CA GLY A 52 -3.32 -6.85 3.79
C GLY A 52 -2.59 -5.61 3.30
N LEU A 53 -3.29 -4.53 2.91
CA LEU A 53 -2.66 -3.29 2.48
C LEU A 53 -2.14 -2.50 3.67
N HIS A 54 -0.92 -1.96 3.56
CA HIS A 54 -0.30 -1.07 4.53
C HIS A 54 0.01 0.28 3.85
N THR A 55 -0.74 1.30 4.24
CA THR A 55 -0.54 2.66 3.72
C THR A 55 0.66 3.34 4.36
N GLU A 56 1.15 4.40 3.73
CA GLU A 56 2.33 5.16 4.17
C GLU A 56 3.59 4.31 4.34
N SER A 57 3.65 3.19 3.62
CA SER A 57 4.81 2.29 3.65
C SER A 57 6.00 2.94 2.95
N ARG A 58 7.13 2.91 3.63
CA ARG A 58 8.41 3.40 3.13
C ARG A 58 9.33 2.28 2.73
N SER A 59 9.18 1.14 3.38
CA SER A 59 9.90 -0.07 2.99
C SER A 59 9.12 -1.31 3.40
N MET A 60 9.35 -2.39 2.65
CA MET A 60 8.86 -3.73 2.93
C MET A 60 9.97 -4.74 2.61
N ARG A 61 10.24 -5.62 3.54
CA ARG A 61 11.17 -6.74 3.38
C ARG A 61 10.41 -8.05 3.53
N LEU A 62 10.63 -8.94 2.59
CA LEU A 62 10.11 -10.30 2.58
C LEU A 62 11.30 -11.25 2.70
N THR A 63 11.23 -12.20 3.62
CA THR A 63 12.33 -13.12 3.92
C THR A 63 11.83 -14.55 3.86
N ASP A 64 12.67 -15.42 3.31
CA ASP A 64 12.55 -16.87 3.44
C ASP A 64 13.10 -17.26 4.82
N PRO A 65 12.26 -17.71 5.77
CA PRO A 65 12.71 -18.00 7.12
C PRO A 65 13.71 -19.16 7.21
N ASP A 66 13.75 -20.06 6.21
CA ASP A 66 14.61 -21.23 6.23
C ASP A 66 16.01 -20.95 5.67
N ARG A 67 16.10 -19.98 4.72
CA ARG A 67 17.32 -19.68 3.98
C ARG A 67 17.89 -18.30 4.28
N ALA A 68 17.10 -17.47 4.96
CA ALA A 68 17.38 -16.05 5.16
C ALA A 68 17.59 -15.25 3.86
N ASP A 69 17.18 -15.81 2.72
CA ASP A 69 17.09 -15.05 1.47
C ASP A 69 16.05 -13.95 1.61
N PHE A 70 16.30 -12.79 1.02
CA PHE A 70 15.35 -11.70 1.16
C PHE A 70 15.15 -10.90 -0.14
N VAL A 71 13.99 -10.26 -0.21
CA VAL A 71 13.69 -9.20 -1.16
C VAL A 71 13.17 -7.98 -0.37
N ARG A 72 13.75 -6.81 -0.61
CA ARG A 72 13.37 -5.55 0.01
C ARG A 72 12.94 -4.55 -1.05
N PHE A 73 11.85 -3.89 -0.78
CA PHE A 73 11.35 -2.75 -1.53
C PHE A 73 11.49 -1.50 -0.67
N GLU A 74 12.07 -0.45 -1.21
CA GLU A 74 12.22 0.84 -0.54
C GLU A 74 11.61 1.93 -1.40
N ALA A 75 10.59 2.60 -0.87
CA ALA A 75 9.84 3.60 -1.59
C ALA A 75 10.58 4.95 -1.61
N ALA A 76 10.66 5.59 -2.76
CA ALA A 76 11.18 6.96 -2.89
C ALA A 76 10.21 8.01 -2.32
N CYS A 77 8.93 7.67 -2.22
CA CYS A 77 7.88 8.42 -1.53
C CYS A 77 6.97 7.42 -0.83
N PRO A 78 6.20 7.81 0.21
CA PRO A 78 5.27 6.89 0.84
C PRO A 78 4.33 6.24 -0.16
N MET A 79 4.18 4.93 -0.08
CA MET A 79 3.35 4.12 -0.96
C MET A 79 2.41 3.24 -0.13
N ALA A 80 1.43 2.64 -0.76
CA ALA A 80 0.69 1.55 -0.19
C ALA A 80 1.30 0.23 -0.66
N MET A 81 1.59 -0.67 0.26
CA MET A 81 2.24 -1.94 -0.03
C MET A 81 1.47 -3.10 0.60
N SER A 82 1.41 -4.21 -0.11
CA SER A 82 0.89 -5.48 0.42
C SER A 82 1.67 -6.65 -0.13
N ALA A 83 1.60 -7.78 0.58
CA ALA A 83 2.14 -9.05 0.11
C ALA A 83 1.17 -10.15 0.51
N VAL A 84 0.54 -10.79 -0.48
CA VAL A 84 -0.53 -11.76 -0.27
C VAL A 84 -0.31 -13.01 -1.12
N PRO A 85 -0.74 -14.21 -0.66
CA PRO A 85 -0.48 -15.47 -1.36
C PRO A 85 -1.45 -15.76 -2.52
N TYR A 86 -2.27 -14.79 -2.91
CA TYR A 86 -3.26 -14.95 -3.97
C TYR A 86 -3.22 -13.77 -4.94
N SER A 87 -3.43 -14.04 -6.21
CA SER A 87 -3.63 -12.98 -7.20
C SER A 87 -5.02 -12.36 -7.07
N ASP A 88 -5.16 -11.11 -7.55
CA ASP A 88 -6.43 -10.40 -7.59
C ASP A 88 -7.51 -11.21 -8.30
N LEU A 89 -7.14 -11.92 -9.39
CA LEU A 89 -8.06 -12.75 -10.14
C LEU A 89 -8.52 -13.99 -9.36
N GLN A 90 -7.64 -14.62 -8.58
CA GLN A 90 -8.02 -15.72 -7.69
C GLN A 90 -8.99 -15.26 -6.61
N LEU A 91 -8.70 -14.11 -5.98
CA LEU A 91 -9.58 -13.50 -4.98
C LEU A 91 -10.92 -13.10 -5.58
N TRP A 92 -10.93 -12.53 -6.78
CA TRP A 92 -12.15 -12.12 -7.47
C TRP A 92 -13.08 -13.28 -7.84
N ASN A 93 -12.51 -14.38 -8.30
CA ASN A 93 -13.27 -15.54 -8.77
C ASN A 93 -13.81 -16.41 -7.62
N ALA A 94 -13.13 -16.44 -6.48
CA ALA A 94 -13.56 -17.23 -5.33
C ALA A 94 -14.72 -16.57 -4.58
N ARG A 95 -15.75 -17.33 -4.27
CA ARG A 95 -16.88 -16.90 -3.43
C ARG A 95 -16.66 -17.22 -1.96
N HIS A 96 -15.86 -18.26 -1.71
CA HIS A 96 -15.58 -18.77 -0.38
C HIS A 96 -14.09 -19.09 -0.24
N PRO A 97 -13.50 -18.98 0.96
CA PRO A 97 -12.07 -19.25 1.19
C PRO A 97 -11.61 -20.64 0.76
N PHE A 98 -12.47 -21.64 0.86
CA PHE A 98 -12.15 -23.02 0.46
C PHE A 98 -12.08 -23.24 -1.06
N GLU A 99 -12.50 -22.26 -1.86
CA GLU A 99 -12.37 -22.26 -3.32
C GLU A 99 -11.02 -21.71 -3.79
N LEU A 100 -10.27 -21.09 -2.88
CA LEU A 100 -8.93 -20.61 -3.19
C LEU A 100 -7.97 -21.80 -3.34
N PRO A 101 -7.13 -21.81 -4.37
CA PRO A 101 -6.14 -22.87 -4.56
C PRO A 101 -5.07 -22.81 -3.46
N ALA A 102 -4.28 -23.89 -3.34
CA ALA A 102 -3.07 -23.82 -2.54
C ALA A 102 -2.14 -22.72 -3.07
N PRO A 103 -1.53 -21.90 -2.18
CA PRO A 103 -0.64 -20.83 -2.62
C PRO A 103 0.58 -21.36 -3.38
N GLU A 104 0.82 -20.85 -4.58
CA GLU A 104 1.97 -21.18 -5.42
C GLU A 104 2.97 -20.04 -5.53
N ALA A 105 2.54 -18.83 -5.25
CA ALA A 105 3.33 -17.61 -5.34
C ALA A 105 2.90 -16.60 -4.27
N LEU A 106 3.74 -15.61 -4.04
CA LEU A 106 3.44 -14.43 -3.25
C LEU A 106 3.31 -13.24 -4.20
N TYR A 107 2.21 -12.53 -4.13
CA TYR A 107 1.94 -11.32 -4.92
C TYR A 107 2.21 -10.09 -4.07
N VAL A 108 3.16 -9.28 -4.49
CA VAL A 108 3.56 -8.05 -3.79
C VAL A 108 3.08 -6.86 -4.59
N HIS A 109 2.22 -6.05 -3.98
CA HIS A 109 1.70 -4.83 -4.60
C HIS A 109 2.44 -3.61 -4.08
N LEU A 110 2.85 -2.74 -4.99
CA LEU A 110 3.50 -1.46 -4.72
C LEU A 110 2.66 -0.38 -5.41
N ASP A 111 1.81 0.28 -4.65
CA ASP A 111 0.81 1.19 -5.17
C ASP A 111 1.12 2.61 -4.74
N TYR A 112 1.29 3.50 -5.71
CA TYR A 112 1.47 4.93 -5.47
C TYR A 112 0.24 5.52 -4.80
N ALA A 113 -0.94 5.15 -5.27
CA ALA A 113 -2.21 5.54 -4.71
C ALA A 113 -3.18 4.36 -4.75
N HIS A 114 -4.03 4.26 -3.77
CA HIS A 114 -5.08 3.27 -3.68
C HIS A 114 -6.41 3.99 -3.45
N ARG A 115 -7.46 3.51 -4.08
CA ARG A 115 -8.81 4.03 -3.85
C ARG A 115 -9.29 3.60 -2.47
N GLY A 116 -10.01 4.46 -1.78
CA GLY A 116 -10.71 4.08 -0.56
C GLY A 116 -11.70 2.93 -0.79
N LEU A 117 -11.96 2.13 0.23
CA LEU A 117 -12.87 0.98 0.17
C LEU A 117 -14.32 1.41 -0.02
N GLY A 118 -14.74 2.49 0.66
CA GLY A 118 -16.12 2.97 0.62
C GLY A 118 -17.12 1.97 1.22
N ASN A 119 -18.38 2.18 0.91
CA ASN A 119 -19.50 1.34 1.35
C ASN A 119 -20.39 0.90 0.18
N SER A 120 -19.93 1.00 -1.05
CA SER A 120 -20.76 0.83 -2.24
C SER A 120 -21.38 -0.57 -2.40
N SER A 121 -20.92 -1.56 -1.64
CA SER A 121 -21.58 -2.87 -1.58
C SER A 121 -22.95 -2.85 -0.90
N CYS A 122 -23.18 -1.88 0.01
CA CYS A 122 -24.45 -1.75 0.76
C CYS A 122 -24.78 -0.29 1.14
N GLY A 123 -24.05 0.69 0.59
CA GLY A 123 -24.21 2.11 0.88
C GLY A 123 -23.62 2.99 -0.22
N PRO A 124 -23.41 4.29 0.05
CA PRO A 124 -22.83 5.21 -0.92
C PRO A 124 -21.39 4.83 -1.26
N ASP A 125 -20.96 5.26 -2.43
CA ASP A 125 -19.58 5.14 -2.88
C ASP A 125 -18.62 5.91 -1.96
N VAL A 126 -17.32 5.65 -2.11
CA VAL A 126 -16.25 6.33 -1.39
C VAL A 126 -16.32 7.85 -1.60
N LEU A 127 -16.00 8.61 -0.54
CA LEU A 127 -15.96 10.05 -0.62
C LEU A 127 -14.99 10.53 -1.73
N PRO A 128 -15.26 11.67 -2.39
CA PRO A 128 -14.41 12.17 -3.47
C PRO A 128 -12.93 12.26 -3.11
N THR A 129 -12.61 12.64 -1.87
CA THR A 129 -11.23 12.77 -1.37
C THR A 129 -10.43 11.45 -1.38
N TYR A 130 -11.10 10.30 -1.46
CA TYR A 130 -10.47 8.98 -1.50
C TYR A 130 -10.57 8.31 -2.87
N ARG A 131 -10.96 9.05 -3.90
CA ARG A 131 -10.97 8.57 -5.28
C ARG A 131 -9.62 8.83 -5.93
N ILE A 132 -9.19 7.92 -6.77
CA ILE A 132 -8.05 8.15 -7.66
C ILE A 132 -8.56 9.00 -8.82
N ASP A 133 -7.83 10.05 -9.15
CA ASP A 133 -8.09 10.92 -10.30
C ASP A 133 -7.13 10.59 -11.46
N ASP A 134 -7.30 11.30 -12.57
CA ASP A 134 -6.55 11.13 -13.81
C ASP A 134 -5.30 12.03 -13.91
N ARG A 135 -4.87 12.64 -12.80
CA ARG A 135 -3.69 13.49 -12.79
C ARG A 135 -2.41 12.69 -13.03
N PRO A 136 -1.44 13.26 -13.76
CA PRO A 136 -0.13 12.65 -13.89
C PRO A 136 0.51 12.40 -12.53
N CYS A 137 1.07 11.22 -12.34
CA CYS A 137 1.81 10.87 -11.13
C CYS A 137 3.22 10.39 -11.47
N ARG A 138 4.14 10.59 -10.53
CA ARG A 138 5.50 10.06 -10.58
C ARG A 138 5.79 9.39 -9.25
N PHE A 139 6.22 8.15 -9.29
CA PHE A 139 6.66 7.41 -8.12
C PHE A 139 7.89 6.57 -8.47
N GLY A 140 8.60 6.13 -7.44
CA GLY A 140 9.76 5.27 -7.62
C GLY A 140 10.00 4.44 -6.37
N PHE A 141 10.72 3.36 -6.56
CA PHE A 141 11.19 2.50 -5.48
C PHE A 141 12.52 1.87 -5.87
N ALA A 142 13.30 1.49 -4.86
CA ALA A 142 14.45 0.62 -5.03
C ALA A 142 14.06 -0.82 -4.67
N LEU A 143 14.68 -1.77 -5.38
CA LEU A 143 14.54 -3.19 -5.10
C LEU A 143 15.95 -3.75 -4.78
N GLU A 144 16.05 -4.43 -3.65
CA GLU A 144 17.23 -5.16 -3.24
C GLU A 144 16.87 -6.63 -3.00
N ALA A 145 17.69 -7.53 -3.48
CA ALA A 145 17.57 -8.96 -3.18
C ALA A 145 18.92 -9.48 -2.68
N GLY A 146 18.88 -10.37 -1.70
CA GLY A 146 20.09 -10.94 -1.11
C GLY A 146 19.89 -12.38 -0.65
N LEU A 147 21.03 -13.07 -0.49
CA LEU A 147 21.09 -14.43 0.03
C LEU A 147 21.69 -14.37 1.44
N GLY A 148 21.03 -15.06 2.39
CA GLY A 148 21.47 -15.11 3.78
C GLY A 148 21.20 -13.84 4.59
N GLU A 149 21.45 -13.90 5.88
CA GLU A 149 21.23 -12.81 6.81
C GLU A 149 22.15 -11.61 6.51
N ARG A 150 21.55 -10.48 6.24
CA ARG A 150 22.17 -9.19 6.38
C ARG A 150 21.40 -8.43 7.45
N GLU A 151 21.93 -8.50 8.66
CA GLU A 151 21.25 -7.96 9.87
C GLU A 151 21.50 -6.45 10.12
N ASP A 152 22.05 -5.75 9.16
CA ASP A 152 22.13 -4.30 9.27
C ASP A 152 20.73 -3.70 9.13
N ASN A 153 20.32 -2.87 10.10
CA ASN A 153 19.01 -2.22 10.19
C ASN A 153 18.26 -2.22 8.84
N PRO A 154 17.30 -3.14 8.63
CA PRO A 154 16.74 -3.41 7.30
C PRO A 154 15.97 -2.21 6.71
N PHE A 155 15.79 -1.14 7.49
CA PHE A 155 15.04 0.04 7.11
C PHE A 155 15.87 1.33 7.17
N GLY A 156 17.17 1.25 7.44
CA GLY A 156 17.99 2.43 7.67
C GLY A 156 17.59 3.21 8.95
N PRO A 157 18.11 4.38 9.20
CA PRO A 157 17.67 5.21 10.31
C PRO A 157 16.22 5.64 10.08
N ILE A 158 15.38 5.47 11.09
CA ILE A 158 14.02 6.01 11.07
C ILE A 158 14.14 7.53 11.05
N PRO A 159 13.57 8.23 10.05
CA PRO A 159 13.60 9.69 10.03
C PRO A 159 12.98 10.27 11.28
N GLU A 160 13.59 11.30 11.88
CA GLU A 160 13.03 12.01 13.04
C GLU A 160 11.67 12.64 12.71
N GLU A 161 11.50 13.09 11.48
CA GLU A 161 10.22 13.55 10.96
C GLU A 161 9.74 12.61 9.86
N ILE A 162 8.54 12.08 10.03
CA ILE A 162 7.86 11.26 9.05
C ILE A 162 6.93 12.19 8.26
N PRO A 163 7.25 12.55 7.00
CA PRO A 163 6.36 13.36 6.20
C PRO A 163 5.00 12.69 6.06
N ALA A 164 3.93 13.46 6.20
CA ALA A 164 2.57 12.93 6.05
C ALA A 164 2.39 12.35 4.65
N TYR A 165 1.73 11.20 4.56
CA TYR A 165 1.31 10.62 3.30
C TYR A 165 0.12 11.39 2.73
N HIS A 166 0.35 12.03 1.60
CA HIS A 166 -0.68 12.70 0.83
C HIS A 166 -0.66 12.13 -0.58
N PRO A 167 -1.39 11.05 -0.85
CA PRO A 167 -1.39 10.40 -2.17
C PRO A 167 -1.84 11.34 -3.29
N TRP A 168 -2.51 12.42 -2.93
CA TRP A 168 -3.01 13.48 -3.83
C TRP A 168 -2.15 14.75 -3.85
N LYS A 169 -1.16 14.91 -2.98
CA LYS A 169 -0.14 15.91 -3.19
C LYS A 169 0.78 15.40 -4.31
N ALA A 170 0.21 15.41 -5.50
CA ALA A 170 0.98 15.22 -6.70
C ALA A 170 2.15 16.19 -6.72
N VAL A 171 3.23 15.74 -7.31
CA VAL A 171 4.38 16.49 -7.78
C VAL A 171 4.03 17.97 -7.90
N GLU A 172 4.68 18.82 -7.10
CA GLU A 172 4.71 20.25 -7.37
C GLU A 172 5.10 20.42 -8.84
N GLU A 173 4.23 21.03 -9.61
CA GLU A 173 4.60 21.46 -10.95
C GLU A 173 5.87 22.32 -10.80
N GLN A 174 6.77 22.25 -11.79
CA GLN A 174 8.08 22.92 -11.73
C GLN A 174 7.99 24.45 -11.54
N ASP A 175 6.79 25.01 -11.50
CA ASP A 175 6.49 26.43 -11.27
C ASP A 175 5.99 26.73 -9.85
N GLY A 176 5.93 25.72 -8.96
CA GLY A 176 5.54 25.93 -7.55
C GLY A 176 4.05 26.16 -7.30
N THR A 177 3.20 25.97 -8.30
CA THR A 177 1.74 26.06 -8.13
C THR A 177 1.18 24.71 -7.66
N PRO A 178 0.48 24.65 -6.50
CA PRO A 178 -0.17 23.41 -6.07
C PRO A 178 -1.32 23.10 -7.03
N SER A 179 -1.23 21.95 -7.69
CA SER A 179 -2.27 21.46 -8.62
C SER A 179 -3.54 20.92 -7.94
N TYR A 180 -3.59 20.94 -6.60
CA TYR A 180 -4.73 20.47 -5.83
C TYR A 180 -5.65 21.61 -5.41
N ARG A 181 -6.92 21.52 -5.82
CA ARG A 181 -8.00 22.34 -5.27
C ARG A 181 -8.74 21.53 -4.21
N ASP A 182 -8.76 22.03 -2.99
CA ASP A 182 -9.60 21.47 -1.94
C ASP A 182 -11.07 21.81 -2.27
N PRO A 183 -11.92 20.81 -2.58
CA PRO A 183 -13.32 21.05 -2.89
C PRO A 183 -14.12 21.57 -1.69
N SER A 184 -13.57 21.55 -0.48
CA SER A 184 -14.18 22.10 0.73
C SER A 184 -13.79 23.57 0.99
N ASP A 185 -12.82 24.12 0.24
CA ASP A 185 -12.37 25.51 0.38
C ASP A 185 -13.38 26.47 -0.28
N PRO A 186 -14.10 27.31 0.50
CA PRO A 186 -15.11 28.22 -0.03
C PRO A 186 -14.54 29.30 -0.97
N ASP A 187 -13.25 29.65 -0.84
CA ASP A 187 -12.62 30.68 -1.66
C ASP A 187 -12.28 30.21 -3.08
N GLN A 188 -12.27 28.89 -3.30
CA GLN A 188 -12.02 28.33 -4.62
C GLN A 188 -13.28 28.17 -5.49
N ARG A 189 -14.48 28.40 -4.94
CA ARG A 189 -15.75 28.34 -5.68
C ARG A 189 -16.04 29.56 -6.54
N SER A 190 -15.34 30.67 -6.33
CA SER A 190 -15.65 31.94 -6.99
C SER A 190 -15.07 32.12 -8.40
N ASN A 191 -14.19 31.23 -8.86
CA ASN A 191 -13.54 31.36 -10.17
C ASN A 191 -14.06 30.39 -11.27
N ALA A 192 -15.16 29.68 -11.05
CA ALA A 192 -15.75 28.77 -12.03
C ALA A 192 -16.86 29.42 -12.88
N GLY A 193 -16.88 30.74 -12.97
CA GLY A 193 -17.90 31.47 -13.71
C GLY A 193 -17.33 32.66 -14.46
N MET A 194 -16.52 32.42 -15.49
CA MET A 194 -16.31 33.33 -16.64
C MET A 194 -15.33 32.67 -17.61
N VAL A 195 -15.81 31.92 -18.54
CA VAL A 195 -15.59 32.00 -19.99
C VAL A 195 -16.63 31.09 -20.66
#